data_18c9a7f341eb1c05fd73e3cc7e1e1599
#
_entry.id   18c9a7f341eb1c05fd73e3cc7e1e1599
#
_cell.length_a   1.000
_cell.length_b   1.000
_cell.length_c   1.000
_cell.angle_alpha   90.00
_cell.angle_beta   90.00
_cell.angle_gamma   90.00
#
_symmetry.space_group_name_H-M   'P 1'
#
loop_
_entity.id
_entity.type
_entity.pdbx_description
1 polymer ?
#
loop_
_entity_poly.entity_id
_entity_poly.type
_entity_poly.pdbx_seq_one_letter_code
_entity_poly.pdbx_strand_id
1 'polypeptide(L)' 'METYIKGTYKRCIFSSNDGYTIGLIKIKETDDQDLLDYVGKQFTFTGLFADLNVDENYTFYG' A
#
# COMPACT_ATOMS: atom_id res chain seq x y z
N MET A 1 1.51 -5.26 18.82
CA MET A 1 2.67 -5.20 17.89
C MET A 1 2.26 -4.53 16.61
N GLU A 2 3.08 -3.61 16.15
CA GLU A 2 2.84 -2.99 14.85
C GLU A 2 3.29 -3.95 13.75
N THR A 3 2.46 -4.10 12.75
CA THR A 3 2.83 -4.79 11.53
C THR A 3 3.18 -3.76 10.47
N TYR A 4 3.93 -4.18 9.47
CA TYR A 4 4.24 -3.31 8.35
C TYR A 4 4.05 -4.02 7.02
N ILE A 5 3.79 -3.22 5.99
CA ILE A 5 3.74 -3.67 4.60
C ILE A 5 4.66 -2.76 3.81
N LYS A 6 5.61 -3.35 3.12
CA LYS A 6 6.53 -2.63 2.26
C LYS A 6 6.27 -3.04 0.81
N GLY A 7 6.07 -2.05 -0.04
CA GLY A 7 5.78 -2.36 -1.42
C GLY A 7 5.91 -1.15 -2.34
N THR A 8 5.62 -1.39 -3.60
CA THR A 8 5.68 -0.38 -4.66
C THR A 8 4.28 0.06 -5.02
N TYR A 9 4.04 1.37 -4.97
CA TYR A 9 2.77 1.95 -5.36
C TYR A 9 2.59 1.82 -6.87
N LYS A 10 1.53 1.14 -7.30
CA LYS A 10 1.35 0.84 -8.71
C LYS A 10 0.34 1.74 -9.40
N ARG A 11 -0.74 2.09 -8.70
CA ARG A 11 -1.84 2.79 -9.34
C ARG A 11 -2.76 3.42 -8.29
N CYS A 12 -3.30 4.58 -8.63
CA CYS A 12 -4.38 5.19 -7.87
C CYS A 12 -5.71 4.80 -8.53
N ILE A 13 -6.59 4.15 -7.77
CA ILE A 13 -7.92 3.80 -8.25
C ILE A 13 -8.87 4.97 -8.05
N PHE A 14 -8.77 5.64 -6.91
CA PHE A 14 -9.63 6.75 -6.54
C PHE A 14 -8.90 7.65 -5.55
N SER A 15 -9.11 8.95 -5.69
CA SER A 15 -8.66 9.90 -4.67
C SER A 15 -9.69 11.01 -4.54
N SER A 16 -9.94 11.44 -3.32
CA SER A 16 -10.86 12.54 -3.04
C SER A 16 -10.09 13.79 -2.63
N ASN A 17 -10.81 14.93 -2.60
CA ASN A 17 -10.19 16.22 -2.28
C ASN A 17 -9.67 16.31 -0.84
N ASP A 18 -10.17 15.48 0.05
CA ASP A 18 -9.76 15.46 1.45
C ASP A 18 -8.59 14.50 1.73
N GLY A 19 -8.02 13.93 0.69
CA GLY A 19 -6.86 13.06 0.82
C GLY A 19 -7.15 11.59 0.95
N TYR A 20 -8.43 11.18 0.91
CA TYR A 20 -8.77 9.77 0.94
C TYR A 20 -8.38 9.12 -0.39
N THR A 21 -7.61 8.05 -0.30
CA THR A 21 -7.04 7.40 -1.49
C THR A 21 -7.31 5.90 -1.46
N ILE A 22 -7.70 5.37 -2.59
CA ILE A 22 -7.77 3.93 -2.84
C ILE A 22 -6.77 3.63 -3.94
N GLY A 23 -5.82 2.76 -3.65
CA GLY A 23 -4.75 2.48 -4.60
C GLY A 23 -4.32 1.03 -4.59
N LEU A 24 -3.47 0.68 -5.53
CA LEU A 24 -2.85 -0.65 -5.63
C LEU A 24 -1.38 -0.57 -5.27
N ILE A 25 -0.96 -1.49 -4.44
CA ILE A 25 0.44 -1.64 -4.05
C ILE A 25 0.87 -3.08 -4.35
N LYS A 26 2.07 -3.24 -4.88
CA LYS A 26 2.67 -4.56 -5.03
C LYS A 26 3.50 -4.84 -3.79
N ILE A 27 3.06 -5.79 -2.98
CA ILE A 27 3.72 -6.09 -1.70
C ILE A 27 5.05 -6.78 -1.98
N LYS A 28 6.13 -6.18 -1.47
CA LYS A 28 7.48 -6.76 -1.56
C LYS A 28 7.87 -7.46 -0.27
N GLU A 29 7.45 -6.92 0.86
CA GLU A 29 7.83 -7.44 2.17
C GLU A 29 6.75 -7.09 3.18
N THR A 30 6.50 -8.00 4.09
CA THR A 30 5.60 -7.77 5.21
C THR A 30 5.97 -8.69 6.36
N ASP A 31 5.72 -8.27 7.59
CA ASP A 31 5.86 -9.14 8.77
C ASP A 31 4.52 -9.72 9.21
N ASP A 32 3.44 -9.43 8.51
CA ASP A 32 2.12 -9.98 8.79
C ASP A 32 1.97 -11.32 8.10
N GLN A 33 1.83 -12.39 8.89
CA GLN A 33 1.73 -13.74 8.35
C GLN A 33 0.51 -13.94 7.45
N ASP A 34 -0.57 -13.22 7.72
CA ASP A 34 -1.77 -13.31 6.90
C ASP A 34 -1.55 -12.70 5.51
N LEU A 35 -0.56 -11.83 5.37
CA LEU A 35 -0.26 -11.15 4.12
C LEU A 35 0.94 -11.74 3.38
N LEU A 36 1.62 -12.72 3.96
CA LEU A 36 2.80 -13.33 3.30
C LEU A 36 2.46 -13.95 1.95
N ASP A 37 1.26 -14.49 1.81
CA ASP A 37 0.81 -15.09 0.55
C ASP A 37 0.59 -14.04 -0.55
N TYR A 38 0.54 -12.76 -0.17
CA TYR A 38 0.35 -11.66 -1.13
C TYR A 38 1.66 -11.03 -1.56
N VAL A 39 2.79 -11.45 -1.00
CA VAL A 39 4.10 -10.95 -1.44
C VAL A 39 4.29 -11.26 -2.92
N GLY A 40 4.64 -10.23 -3.70
CA GLY A 40 4.73 -10.33 -5.15
C GLY A 40 3.42 -10.11 -5.89
N LYS A 41 2.32 -9.93 -5.16
CA LYS A 41 0.99 -9.68 -5.74
C LYS A 41 0.55 -8.26 -5.46
N GLN A 42 -0.39 -7.78 -6.27
CA GLN A 42 -0.99 -6.47 -6.06
C GLN A 42 -2.09 -6.56 -5.00
N PHE A 43 -2.13 -5.54 -4.17
CA PHE A 43 -3.07 -5.46 -3.06
C PHE A 43 -3.69 -4.06 -3.03
N THR A 44 -5.00 -4.01 -2.82
CA THR A 44 -5.72 -2.73 -2.72
C THR A 44 -5.60 -2.20 -1.30
N PHE A 45 -5.20 -0.94 -1.18
CA PHE A 45 -5.14 -0.26 0.11
C PHE A 45 -6.04 0.97 0.09
N THR A 46 -6.50 1.36 1.28
CA THR A 46 -7.32 2.55 1.46
C THR A 46 -6.80 3.35 2.65
N GLY A 47 -6.95 4.65 2.58
CA GLY A 47 -6.58 5.52 3.71
C GLY A 47 -6.40 6.95 3.29
N LEU A 48 -5.96 7.76 4.24
CA LEU A 48 -5.62 9.16 4.01
C LEU A 48 -4.14 9.24 3.67
N PHE A 49 -3.83 9.59 2.44
CA PHE A 49 -2.45 9.70 1.96
C PHE A 49 -2.29 10.98 1.16
N ALA A 50 -1.13 11.60 1.29
CA ALA A 50 -0.76 12.76 0.50
C ALA A 50 0.38 12.36 -0.45
N ASP A 51 0.26 12.76 -1.71
CA ASP A 51 1.38 12.75 -2.68
C ASP A 51 2.09 11.41 -2.85
N LEU A 52 1.32 10.33 -3.01
CA LEU A 52 1.90 9.05 -3.40
C LEU A 52 2.31 9.07 -4.87
N ASN A 53 3.52 8.63 -5.16
CA ASN A 53 4.05 8.59 -6.50
C ASN A 53 4.10 7.16 -7.03
N VAL A 54 3.62 6.97 -8.26
CA VAL A 54 3.64 5.67 -8.92
C VAL A 54 5.08 5.19 -9.09
N ASP A 55 5.29 3.89 -8.89
CA ASP A 55 6.58 3.19 -8.97
C ASP A 55 7.57 3.55 -7.85
N GLU A 56 7.14 4.33 -6.86
CA GLU A 56 7.94 4.56 -5.65
C GLU A 56 7.64 3.50 -4.60
N ASN A 57 8.62 3.24 -3.77
CA ASN A 57 8.49 2.28 -2.67
C ASN A 57 8.01 2.99 -1.41
N TYR A 58 7.06 2.38 -0.74
CA TYR A 58 6.50 2.90 0.50
C TYR A 58 6.41 1.81 1.54
N THR A 59 6.49 2.21 2.80
CA THR A 59 6.25 1.32 3.94
C THR A 59 5.06 1.84 4.71
N PHE A 60 4.09 0.97 4.94
CA PHE A 60 2.87 1.28 5.69
C PHE A 60 2.90 0.52 7.01
N TYR A 61 2.56 1.21 8.08
CA TYR A 61 2.47 0.65 9.43
C TYR A 61 1.02 0.65 9.87
N GLY A 62 0.63 -0.42 10.53
CA GLY A 62 -0.75 -0.48 10.97
C GLY A 62 -1.03 -1.40 12.13
#